data_5d1f5055795cbc62466df3d79b5c0afe
#
_entry.id   5d1f5055795cbc62466df3d79b5c0afe
#
_cell.length_a   1.000
_cell.length_b   1.000
_cell.length_c   1.000
_cell.angle_alpha   90.00
_cell.angle_beta   90.00
_cell.angle_gamma   90.00
#
_symmetry.space_group_name_H-M   'P 1'
#
loop_
_entity.id
_entity.type
_entity.pdbx_description
1 polymer ?
#
loop_
_entity_poly.entity_id
_entity_poly.type
_entity_poly.pdbx_seq_one_letter_code
_entity_poly.pdbx_strand_id
1 'polypeptide(L)'
;MPDTSPSRVLIADDQPDVLNALRLLLTDEGFEVVEARSPQEAVERIEEADFDLAIVDLNYTRDTTSGQEGLDLMERIRAVDPSLPILVMTAWSSVPGAVEAMRRGARDYIEKPWDDERLLVTVRTQIDLRRALRRNQRLQAAHTRLQRGSVPAFIGESRVMEDVRQTIERIAPSDAAVLITGEHGTGKEVAAAWVHALSERRARALVTMNAGGLAEGIAESELFGHVKGAFTDARHDRIGCFEMADEGTLFLDEIANMPIRLQAKLLRVLQTGEIQRVGSSRLRYVNARVLSATNADLEAEIAAGRFREDLLYRLNTVVIRLPPLRDRIEDVAALAAHFLAHYAARYRKPLAGFDEAALALLRAHGWPGNVRELAHAVERAVLMADPAATAIAVRDLAIQPVRAPADPAPHSLEDAERAFIEKVLAQHGGDVRQAAQQLGMSRSALYRRLQQYGVRE
;
A
#
# COMPACT_ATOMS: atom_id res chain seq x y z
N MET A 1 21.94 10.32 11.99
CA MET A 1 23.03 10.24 12.97
C MET A 1 22.67 9.09 13.90
N PRO A 2 23.57 8.14 14.18
CA PRO A 2 23.29 7.17 15.22
C PRO A 2 23.11 7.92 16.55
N ASP A 3 22.12 7.51 17.32
CA ASP A 3 21.80 8.04 18.64
C ASP A 3 22.99 7.70 19.56
N THR A 4 23.83 8.68 19.82
CA THR A 4 25.10 8.51 20.57
C THR A 4 24.91 8.71 22.06
N SER A 5 23.67 8.74 22.56
CA SER A 5 23.41 8.79 24.00
C SER A 5 23.88 7.51 24.66
N PRO A 6 24.59 7.59 25.82
CA PRO A 6 25.00 6.41 26.57
C PRO A 6 23.77 5.57 26.95
N SER A 7 23.92 4.23 26.89
CA SER A 7 22.83 3.33 27.33
C SER A 7 22.64 3.42 28.82
N ARG A 8 21.38 3.55 29.27
CA ARG A 8 21.02 3.62 30.69
C ARG A 8 20.68 2.24 31.24
N VAL A 9 21.37 1.84 32.26
CA VAL A 9 21.21 0.56 32.97
C VAL A 9 20.75 0.81 34.39
N LEU A 10 19.62 0.23 34.78
CA LEU A 10 19.20 0.18 36.19
C LEU A 10 19.83 -1.04 36.83
N ILE A 11 20.45 -0.84 38.01
CA ILE A 11 20.92 -1.93 38.86
C ILE A 11 20.16 -1.88 40.19
N ALA A 12 19.60 -3.02 40.61
CA ALA A 12 18.79 -3.11 41.82
C ALA A 12 19.27 -4.25 42.69
N ASP A 13 19.84 -3.92 43.86
CA ASP A 13 20.39 -4.85 44.85
C ASP A 13 20.37 -4.17 46.20
N ASP A 14 20.15 -4.90 47.29
CA ASP A 14 20.17 -4.34 48.66
C ASP A 14 21.59 -4.29 49.24
N GLN A 15 22.56 -4.91 48.59
CA GLN A 15 23.97 -4.95 49.02
C GLN A 15 24.76 -3.81 48.38
N PRO A 16 25.27 -2.82 49.17
CA PRO A 16 26.00 -1.68 48.61
C PRO A 16 27.29 -2.07 47.87
N ASP A 17 27.94 -3.16 48.29
CA ASP A 17 29.18 -3.63 47.66
C ASP A 17 28.91 -4.17 46.23
N VAL A 18 27.77 -4.86 46.04
CA VAL A 18 27.34 -5.38 44.75
C VAL A 18 26.99 -4.21 43.82
N LEU A 19 26.20 -3.24 44.29
CA LEU A 19 25.87 -2.03 43.52
C LEU A 19 27.13 -1.29 43.09
N ASN A 20 28.09 -1.10 43.99
CA ASN A 20 29.35 -0.41 43.72
C ASN A 20 30.18 -1.14 42.66
N ALA A 21 30.32 -2.46 42.79
CA ALA A 21 31.06 -3.28 41.83
C ALA A 21 30.44 -3.22 40.42
N LEU A 22 29.13 -3.40 40.31
CA LEU A 22 28.41 -3.30 39.04
C LEU A 22 28.47 -1.90 38.44
N ARG A 23 28.33 -0.86 39.28
CA ARG A 23 28.42 0.53 38.83
C ARG A 23 29.79 0.84 38.25
N LEU A 24 30.87 0.45 38.92
CA LEU A 24 32.23 0.66 38.42
C LEU A 24 32.43 -0.04 37.08
N LEU A 25 32.11 -1.34 37.01
CA LEU A 25 32.28 -2.15 35.82
C LEU A 25 31.50 -1.58 34.62
N LEU A 26 30.22 -1.25 34.80
CA LEU A 26 29.39 -0.77 33.75
C LEU A 26 29.71 0.69 33.31
N THR A 27 30.13 1.54 34.28
CA THR A 27 30.52 2.93 33.98
C THR A 27 31.83 2.98 33.20
N ASP A 28 32.80 2.13 33.49
CA ASP A 28 34.06 2.01 32.74
C ASP A 28 33.82 1.59 31.29
N GLU A 29 32.75 0.85 31.02
CA GLU A 29 32.31 0.44 29.68
C GLU A 29 31.41 1.44 28.97
N GLY A 30 31.19 2.63 29.58
CA GLY A 30 30.46 3.76 29.00
C GLY A 30 28.95 3.70 29.17
N PHE A 31 28.42 2.88 30.07
CA PHE A 31 26.98 2.88 30.39
C PHE A 31 26.67 3.95 31.46
N GLU A 32 25.48 4.56 31.34
CA GLU A 32 24.91 5.39 32.41
C GLU A 32 24.19 4.47 33.41
N VAL A 33 24.67 4.43 34.65
CA VAL A 33 24.16 3.51 35.65
C VAL A 33 23.32 4.23 36.70
N VAL A 34 22.14 3.71 36.97
CA VAL A 34 21.24 4.18 38.03
C VAL A 34 21.06 3.06 39.04
N GLU A 35 21.27 3.38 40.34
CA GLU A 35 21.17 2.43 41.43
C GLU A 35 19.80 2.49 42.09
N ALA A 36 19.33 1.31 42.57
CA ALA A 36 18.18 1.16 43.45
C ALA A 36 18.51 0.16 44.55
N ARG A 37 18.21 0.49 45.78
CA ARG A 37 18.55 -0.32 46.95
C ARG A 37 17.38 -1.18 47.45
N SER A 38 16.25 -1.07 46.80
CA SER A 38 15.05 -1.84 47.11
C SER A 38 14.18 -2.05 45.90
N PRO A 39 13.31 -3.06 45.89
CA PRO A 39 12.30 -3.26 44.82
C PRO A 39 11.41 -2.05 44.61
N GLN A 40 11.06 -1.33 45.66
CA GLN A 40 10.22 -0.14 45.59
C GLN A 40 10.94 1.00 44.85
N GLU A 41 12.19 1.30 45.21
CA GLU A 41 13.02 2.31 44.55
C GLU A 41 13.26 1.97 43.08
N ALA A 42 13.48 0.70 42.74
CA ALA A 42 13.68 0.26 41.36
C ALA A 42 12.46 0.59 40.47
N VAL A 43 11.25 0.35 40.97
CA VAL A 43 10.01 0.70 40.25
C VAL A 43 9.85 2.21 40.10
N GLU A 44 10.09 2.99 41.15
CA GLU A 44 10.06 4.45 41.13
C GLU A 44 11.02 5.02 40.06
N ARG A 45 12.26 4.49 39.99
CA ARG A 45 13.21 4.90 38.96
C ARG A 45 12.74 4.61 37.52
N ILE A 46 12.08 3.45 37.31
CA ILE A 46 11.55 3.07 35.98
C ILE A 46 10.34 3.92 35.60
N GLU A 47 9.53 4.35 36.54
CA GLU A 47 8.44 5.28 36.29
C GLU A 47 8.93 6.69 35.96
N GLU A 48 10.05 7.12 36.52
CA GLU A 48 10.64 8.45 36.33
C GLU A 48 11.46 8.58 35.03
N ALA A 49 12.04 7.49 34.52
CA ALA A 49 12.96 7.54 33.40
C ALA A 49 13.01 6.26 32.57
N ASP A 50 13.37 6.40 31.29
CA ASP A 50 13.60 5.27 30.37
C ASP A 50 14.94 4.61 30.62
N PHE A 51 14.95 3.26 30.60
CA PHE A 51 16.16 2.43 30.73
C PHE A 51 16.32 1.51 29.53
N ASP A 52 17.54 1.10 29.18
CA ASP A 52 17.84 0.14 28.14
C ASP A 52 17.93 -1.29 28.65
N LEU A 53 18.21 -1.45 29.95
CA LEU A 53 18.34 -2.74 30.65
C LEU A 53 18.08 -2.55 32.14
N ALA A 54 17.51 -3.55 32.80
CA ALA A 54 17.47 -3.65 34.24
C ALA A 54 18.23 -4.93 34.70
N ILE A 55 19.10 -4.79 35.69
CA ILE A 55 19.77 -5.91 36.40
C ILE A 55 19.21 -5.91 37.81
N VAL A 56 18.56 -7.01 38.22
CA VAL A 56 17.85 -7.07 39.49
C VAL A 56 18.28 -8.30 40.30
N ASP A 57 18.46 -8.13 41.58
CA ASP A 57 18.67 -9.27 42.47
C ASP A 57 17.37 -10.04 42.71
N LEU A 58 17.45 -11.34 42.89
CA LEU A 58 16.29 -12.16 43.29
C LEU A 58 15.98 -12.04 44.76
N ASN A 59 16.99 -11.88 45.60
CA ASN A 59 16.86 -11.96 47.05
C ASN A 59 17.15 -10.60 47.69
N TYR A 60 16.18 -10.04 48.38
CA TYR A 60 16.30 -8.83 49.15
C TYR A 60 16.22 -9.14 50.67
N THR A 61 16.49 -8.15 51.50
CA THR A 61 16.69 -8.27 52.96
C THR A 61 15.51 -8.91 53.73
N ARG A 62 14.32 -8.88 53.21
CA ARG A 62 13.11 -9.47 53.86
C ARG A 62 12.99 -10.97 53.62
N ASP A 63 13.52 -11.47 52.50
CA ASP A 63 13.49 -12.90 52.16
C ASP A 63 14.78 -13.29 51.43
N THR A 64 15.76 -13.70 52.16
CA THR A 64 17.08 -14.06 51.65
C THR A 64 17.15 -15.42 50.97
N THR A 65 16.04 -16.17 50.89
CA THR A 65 16.06 -17.58 50.44
C THR A 65 15.03 -17.93 49.36
N SER A 66 13.85 -17.28 49.28
CA SER A 66 12.81 -17.69 48.36
C SER A 66 12.89 -17.05 46.96
N GLY A 67 13.55 -15.90 46.83
CA GLY A 67 13.63 -15.14 45.58
C GLY A 67 12.31 -14.48 45.17
N GLN A 68 11.28 -14.53 46.01
CA GLN A 68 9.94 -14.06 45.65
C GLN A 68 9.92 -12.54 45.45
N GLU A 69 10.68 -11.78 46.26
CA GLU A 69 10.73 -10.31 46.14
C GLU A 69 11.29 -9.85 44.79
N GLY A 70 12.32 -10.51 44.26
CA GLY A 70 12.87 -10.23 42.93
C GLY A 70 11.91 -10.63 41.81
N LEU A 71 11.19 -11.74 41.96
CA LEU A 71 10.18 -12.18 41.01
C LEU A 71 9.01 -11.19 40.96
N ASP A 72 8.53 -10.72 42.11
CA ASP A 72 7.47 -9.71 42.19
C ASP A 72 7.94 -8.35 41.61
N LEU A 73 9.22 -7.98 41.83
CA LEU A 73 9.81 -6.81 41.20
C LEU A 73 9.79 -6.91 39.68
N MET A 74 10.15 -8.05 39.12
CA MET A 74 10.10 -8.27 37.66
C MET A 74 8.70 -8.09 37.10
N GLU A 75 7.65 -8.61 37.76
CA GLU A 75 6.28 -8.45 37.33
C GLU A 75 5.86 -6.97 37.35
N ARG A 76 6.27 -6.22 38.37
CA ARG A 76 6.01 -4.76 38.45
C ARG A 76 6.75 -3.99 37.36
N ILE A 77 8.02 -4.29 37.12
CA ILE A 77 8.78 -3.68 36.01
C ILE A 77 8.09 -3.92 34.67
N ARG A 78 7.66 -5.16 34.42
CA ARG A 78 6.97 -5.51 33.17
C ARG A 78 5.60 -4.87 33.02
N ALA A 79 4.92 -4.56 34.13
CA ALA A 79 3.66 -3.81 34.07
C ALA A 79 3.90 -2.36 33.61
N VAL A 80 5.05 -1.75 33.96
CA VAL A 80 5.40 -0.39 33.53
C VAL A 80 6.00 -0.39 32.11
N ASP A 81 7.00 -1.24 31.85
CA ASP A 81 7.64 -1.38 30.53
C ASP A 81 7.77 -2.86 30.12
N PRO A 82 6.79 -3.40 29.38
CA PRO A 82 6.83 -4.80 28.90
C PRO A 82 8.02 -5.12 27.99
N SER A 83 8.67 -4.10 27.44
CA SER A 83 9.78 -4.25 26.49
C SER A 83 11.16 -4.17 27.16
N LEU A 84 11.25 -3.76 28.44
CA LEU A 84 12.51 -3.63 29.15
C LEU A 84 13.13 -5.03 29.39
N PRO A 85 14.34 -5.32 28.88
CA PRO A 85 15.02 -6.57 29.20
C PRO A 85 15.45 -6.55 30.65
N ILE A 86 15.20 -7.66 31.36
CA ILE A 86 15.55 -7.85 32.75
C ILE A 86 16.55 -8.98 32.81
N LEU A 87 17.74 -8.71 33.38
CA LEU A 87 18.72 -9.70 33.82
C LEU A 87 18.56 -9.91 35.31
N VAL A 88 18.60 -11.14 35.75
CA VAL A 88 18.40 -11.49 37.15
C VAL A 88 19.73 -11.95 37.75
N MET A 89 20.05 -11.43 38.91
CA MET A 89 21.21 -11.92 39.70
C MET A 89 20.75 -12.95 40.72
N THR A 90 21.54 -13.99 40.90
CA THR A 90 21.24 -15.08 41.84
C THR A 90 22.50 -15.59 42.50
N ALA A 91 22.38 -16.01 43.78
CA ALA A 91 23.46 -16.71 44.45
C ALA A 91 23.56 -18.17 44.00
N TRP A 92 24.71 -18.78 44.16
CA TRP A 92 25.11 -20.10 43.61
C TRP A 92 24.17 -21.28 43.92
N SER A 93 23.27 -21.17 44.88
CA SER A 93 22.37 -22.26 45.30
C SER A 93 20.96 -22.19 44.71
N SER A 94 20.66 -21.23 43.81
CA SER A 94 19.29 -20.90 43.38
C SER A 94 18.99 -21.20 41.90
N VAL A 95 19.47 -22.34 41.39
CA VAL A 95 19.09 -22.81 40.03
C VAL A 95 17.56 -22.86 39.85
N PRO A 96 16.75 -23.34 40.81
CA PRO A 96 15.29 -23.27 40.71
C PRO A 96 14.75 -21.85 40.57
N GLY A 97 15.30 -20.88 41.28
CA GLY A 97 14.91 -19.48 41.22
C GLY A 97 15.24 -18.84 39.85
N ALA A 98 16.43 -19.14 39.31
CA ALA A 98 16.79 -18.70 37.95
C ALA A 98 15.84 -19.26 36.89
N VAL A 99 15.47 -20.55 36.95
CA VAL A 99 14.51 -21.19 36.03
C VAL A 99 13.12 -20.53 36.13
N GLU A 100 12.66 -20.22 37.36
CA GLU A 100 11.37 -19.54 37.55
C GLU A 100 11.43 -18.11 37.04
N ALA A 101 12.52 -17.37 37.26
CA ALA A 101 12.71 -16.05 36.69
C ALA A 101 12.65 -16.05 35.13
N MET A 102 13.32 -17.03 34.50
CA MET A 102 13.27 -17.21 33.05
C MET A 102 11.84 -17.51 32.57
N ARG A 103 11.07 -18.35 33.29
CA ARG A 103 9.67 -18.64 32.99
C ARG A 103 8.79 -17.39 33.09
N ARG A 104 9.08 -16.52 34.08
CA ARG A 104 8.38 -15.23 34.23
C ARG A 104 8.91 -14.13 33.31
N GLY A 105 9.90 -14.46 32.46
CA GLY A 105 10.34 -13.65 31.35
C GLY A 105 11.57 -12.80 31.58
N ALA A 106 12.42 -13.17 32.53
CA ALA A 106 13.82 -12.72 32.54
C ALA A 106 14.47 -13.06 31.19
N ARG A 107 15.37 -12.22 30.72
CA ARG A 107 16.09 -12.45 29.45
C ARG A 107 17.30 -13.34 29.62
N ASP A 108 17.94 -13.25 30.80
CA ASP A 108 19.06 -14.11 31.20
C ASP A 108 19.25 -14.00 32.72
N TYR A 109 20.15 -14.81 33.27
CA TYR A 109 20.54 -14.75 34.65
C TYR A 109 22.05 -14.64 34.82
N ILE A 110 22.48 -14.03 35.92
CA ILE A 110 23.86 -13.79 36.27
C ILE A 110 24.10 -14.42 37.67
N GLU A 111 25.09 -15.28 37.77
CA GLU A 111 25.46 -15.93 39.00
C GLU A 111 26.44 -15.06 39.78
N LYS A 112 26.22 -14.92 41.11
CA LYS A 112 27.14 -14.23 42.02
C LYS A 112 28.12 -15.24 42.68
N PRO A 113 29.45 -15.03 42.62
CA PRO A 113 30.16 -13.94 41.95
C PRO A 113 30.19 -14.14 40.44
N TRP A 114 30.04 -13.04 39.71
CA TRP A 114 29.97 -13.04 38.24
C TRP A 114 31.36 -12.97 37.60
N ASP A 115 31.42 -13.40 36.34
CA ASP A 115 32.53 -13.15 35.45
C ASP A 115 32.26 -11.85 34.69
N ASP A 116 33.17 -10.89 34.73
CA ASP A 116 33.00 -9.55 34.18
C ASP A 116 32.81 -9.60 32.65
N GLU A 117 33.56 -10.43 31.92
CA GLU A 117 33.47 -10.52 30.46
C GLU A 117 32.12 -11.08 30.04
N ARG A 118 31.68 -12.15 30.70
CA ARG A 118 30.36 -12.76 30.42
C ARG A 118 29.23 -11.82 30.75
N LEU A 119 29.27 -11.08 31.86
CA LEU A 119 28.26 -10.09 32.22
C LEU A 119 28.18 -9.00 31.17
N LEU A 120 29.30 -8.42 30.75
CA LEU A 120 29.35 -7.36 29.75
C LEU A 120 28.84 -7.82 28.39
N VAL A 121 29.20 -9.03 27.94
CA VAL A 121 28.67 -9.61 26.68
C VAL A 121 27.14 -9.75 26.76
N THR A 122 26.61 -10.24 27.87
CA THR A 122 25.17 -10.40 28.07
C THR A 122 24.46 -9.04 28.06
N VAL A 123 24.97 -8.05 28.81
CA VAL A 123 24.45 -6.68 28.89
C VAL A 123 24.39 -6.05 27.48
N ARG A 124 25.50 -6.08 26.75
CA ARG A 124 25.58 -5.51 25.38
C ARG A 124 24.59 -6.19 24.44
N THR A 125 24.53 -7.52 24.45
CA THR A 125 23.61 -8.30 23.60
C THR A 125 22.16 -7.92 23.84
N GLN A 126 21.73 -7.78 25.09
CA GLN A 126 20.33 -7.44 25.41
C GLN A 126 20.00 -5.99 25.06
N ILE A 127 20.92 -5.06 25.26
CA ILE A 127 20.76 -3.66 24.88
C ILE A 127 20.66 -3.54 23.34
N ASP A 128 21.53 -4.21 22.59
CA ASP A 128 21.53 -4.17 21.13
C ASP A 128 20.24 -4.76 20.57
N LEU A 129 19.76 -5.88 21.14
CA LEU A 129 18.48 -6.48 20.76
C LEU A 129 17.32 -5.52 21.03
N ARG A 130 17.27 -4.87 22.21
CA ARG A 130 16.24 -3.87 22.52
C ARG A 130 16.28 -2.69 21.56
N ARG A 131 17.47 -2.15 21.27
CA ARG A 131 17.64 -1.06 20.29
C ARG A 131 17.17 -1.45 18.91
N ALA A 132 17.50 -2.65 18.45
CA ALA A 132 17.04 -3.17 17.17
C ALA A 132 15.51 -3.30 17.12
N LEU A 133 14.89 -3.84 18.17
CA LEU A 133 13.43 -3.96 18.28
C LEU A 133 12.73 -2.59 18.32
N ARG A 134 13.21 -1.63 19.12
CA ARG A 134 12.68 -0.26 19.17
C ARG A 134 12.84 0.46 17.83
N ARG A 135 13.98 0.29 17.15
CA ARG A 135 14.19 0.84 15.81
C ARG A 135 13.22 0.27 14.80
N ASN A 136 13.00 -1.05 14.83
CA ASN A 136 12.02 -1.70 13.96
C ASN A 136 10.60 -1.18 14.23
N GLN A 137 10.19 -1.08 15.49
CA GLN A 137 8.89 -0.51 15.87
C GLN A 137 8.73 0.95 15.43
N ARG A 138 9.77 1.80 15.58
CA ARG A 138 9.76 3.19 15.09
C ARG A 138 9.67 3.25 13.57
N LEU A 139 10.40 2.40 12.85
CA LEU A 139 10.31 2.32 11.38
C LEU A 139 8.94 1.83 10.93
N GLN A 140 8.38 0.83 11.59
CA GLN A 140 7.03 0.36 11.32
C GLN A 140 5.97 1.43 11.61
N ALA A 141 6.09 2.14 12.74
CA ALA A 141 5.20 3.25 13.08
C ALA A 141 5.32 4.43 12.10
N ALA A 142 6.54 4.77 11.66
CA ALA A 142 6.77 5.79 10.65
C ALA A 142 6.21 5.35 9.29
N HIS A 143 6.43 4.11 8.88
CA HIS A 143 5.87 3.53 7.66
C HIS A 143 4.34 3.49 7.72
N THR A 144 3.75 3.09 8.84
CA THR A 144 2.30 3.12 9.07
C THR A 144 1.75 4.55 9.08
N ARG A 145 2.49 5.54 9.62
CA ARG A 145 2.10 6.96 9.53
C ARG A 145 2.17 7.50 8.11
N LEU A 146 3.17 7.13 7.32
CA LEU A 146 3.29 7.48 5.91
C LEU A 146 2.19 6.81 5.08
N GLN A 147 1.81 5.58 5.40
CA GLN A 147 0.68 4.87 4.79
C GLN A 147 -0.69 5.33 5.31
N ARG A 148 -0.79 5.82 6.56
CA ARG A 148 -1.98 6.49 7.12
C ARG A 148 -2.19 7.90 6.57
N GLY A 149 -1.38 8.36 5.62
CA GLY A 149 -1.74 9.45 4.74
C GLY A 149 -3.08 9.10 4.11
N SER A 150 -4.14 9.69 4.65
CA SER A 150 -5.58 9.55 4.38
C SER A 150 -5.92 8.55 3.28
N VAL A 151 -6.68 7.50 3.62
CA VAL A 151 -7.35 6.67 2.61
C VAL A 151 -7.88 7.62 1.53
N PRO A 152 -7.50 7.44 0.26
CA PRO A 152 -7.91 8.37 -0.78
C PRO A 152 -9.42 8.52 -0.77
N ALA A 153 -9.94 9.72 -0.94
CA ALA A 153 -11.38 9.94 -0.93
C ALA A 153 -12.03 9.08 -2.04
N PHE A 154 -12.99 8.24 -1.67
CA PHE A 154 -13.78 7.46 -2.61
C PHE A 154 -14.98 8.31 -3.06
N ILE A 155 -14.78 9.13 -4.09
CA ILE A 155 -15.75 10.07 -4.57
C ILE A 155 -16.60 9.40 -5.64
N GLY A 156 -17.91 9.42 -5.44
CA GLY A 156 -18.91 8.90 -6.36
C GLY A 156 -20.27 8.91 -5.67
N GLU A 157 -21.20 9.69 -6.20
CA GLU A 157 -22.59 9.84 -5.72
C GLU A 157 -23.58 9.14 -6.67
N SER A 158 -23.10 8.72 -7.85
CA SER A 158 -23.90 7.99 -8.81
C SER A 158 -24.37 6.65 -8.25
N ARG A 159 -25.53 6.18 -8.68
CA ARG A 159 -26.10 4.89 -8.26
C ARG A 159 -25.14 3.74 -8.51
N VAL A 160 -24.45 3.76 -9.63
CA VAL A 160 -23.48 2.70 -9.99
C VAL A 160 -22.30 2.67 -9.02
N MET A 161 -21.82 3.83 -8.55
CA MET A 161 -20.74 3.90 -7.55
C MET A 161 -21.24 3.55 -6.13
N GLU A 162 -22.51 3.79 -5.84
CA GLU A 162 -23.11 3.33 -4.59
C GLU A 162 -23.15 1.79 -4.53
N ASP A 163 -23.52 1.11 -5.63
CA ASP A 163 -23.49 -0.35 -5.72
C ASP A 163 -22.06 -0.90 -5.51
N VAL A 164 -21.05 -0.21 -6.07
CA VAL A 164 -19.64 -0.54 -5.87
C VAL A 164 -19.26 -0.37 -4.38
N ARG A 165 -19.66 0.73 -3.74
CA ARG A 165 -19.39 1.00 -2.32
C ARG A 165 -19.98 -0.07 -1.42
N GLN A 166 -21.26 -0.42 -1.62
CA GLN A 166 -21.92 -1.48 -0.87
C GLN A 166 -21.26 -2.84 -1.06
N THR A 167 -20.78 -3.13 -2.27
CA THR A 167 -20.01 -4.35 -2.53
C THR A 167 -18.70 -4.34 -1.74
N ILE A 168 -17.95 -3.23 -1.76
CA ILE A 168 -16.72 -3.08 -0.97
C ILE A 168 -16.98 -3.28 0.52
N GLU A 169 -18.00 -2.62 1.08
CA GLU A 169 -18.34 -2.72 2.51
C GLU A 169 -18.68 -4.15 2.93
N ARG A 170 -19.40 -4.88 2.06
CA ARG A 170 -19.80 -6.28 2.32
C ARG A 170 -18.61 -7.24 2.31
N ILE A 171 -17.65 -7.06 1.40
CA ILE A 171 -16.54 -8.00 1.22
C ILE A 171 -15.30 -7.63 2.03
N ALA A 172 -15.15 -6.36 2.44
CA ALA A 172 -13.96 -5.89 3.15
C ALA A 172 -13.63 -6.70 4.42
N PRO A 173 -14.60 -7.07 5.28
CA PRO A 173 -14.31 -7.86 6.49
C PRO A 173 -13.81 -9.28 6.22
N SER A 174 -14.01 -9.81 5.01
CA SER A 174 -13.56 -11.18 4.67
C SER A 174 -12.11 -11.19 4.21
N ASP A 175 -11.48 -12.38 4.24
CA ASP A 175 -10.14 -12.62 3.66
C ASP A 175 -10.20 -13.06 2.18
N ALA A 176 -11.38 -13.00 1.56
CA ALA A 176 -11.55 -13.40 0.16
C ALA A 176 -10.64 -12.59 -0.77
N ALA A 177 -10.11 -13.27 -1.80
CA ALA A 177 -9.42 -12.60 -2.90
C ALA A 177 -10.41 -11.74 -3.70
N VAL A 178 -9.98 -10.56 -4.10
CA VAL A 178 -10.81 -9.60 -4.84
C VAL A 178 -10.11 -9.23 -6.14
N LEU A 179 -10.86 -9.34 -7.24
CA LEU A 179 -10.44 -8.89 -8.56
C LEU A 179 -11.17 -7.59 -8.90
N ILE A 180 -10.42 -6.50 -9.11
CA ILE A 180 -10.96 -5.19 -9.47
C ILE A 180 -10.75 -4.98 -10.96
N THR A 181 -11.84 -4.88 -11.72
CA THR A 181 -11.80 -4.67 -13.17
C THR A 181 -12.31 -3.28 -13.54
N GLY A 182 -11.83 -2.76 -14.66
CA GLY A 182 -12.25 -1.46 -15.19
C GLY A 182 -11.17 -0.83 -16.06
N GLU A 183 -11.56 0.12 -16.89
CA GLU A 183 -10.65 0.83 -17.78
C GLU A 183 -9.49 1.51 -17.05
N HIS A 184 -8.47 1.92 -17.79
CA HIS A 184 -7.39 2.74 -17.23
C HIS A 184 -7.94 4.02 -16.60
N GLY A 185 -7.42 4.39 -15.43
CA GLY A 185 -7.79 5.65 -14.78
C GLY A 185 -9.14 5.68 -14.09
N THR A 186 -9.87 4.56 -13.95
CA THR A 186 -11.18 4.50 -13.25
C THR A 186 -11.10 4.58 -11.75
N GLY A 187 -9.90 4.40 -11.14
CA GLY A 187 -9.69 4.46 -9.69
C GLY A 187 -9.54 3.09 -9.00
N LYS A 188 -9.07 2.04 -9.71
CA LYS A 188 -8.88 0.68 -9.16
C LYS A 188 -8.00 0.66 -7.91
N GLU A 189 -6.95 1.46 -7.87
CA GLU A 189 -6.06 1.60 -6.71
C GLU A 189 -6.78 2.20 -5.49
N VAL A 190 -7.65 3.21 -5.72
CA VAL A 190 -8.50 3.80 -4.68
C VAL A 190 -9.47 2.76 -4.12
N ALA A 191 -10.10 1.95 -4.97
CA ALA A 191 -11.00 0.88 -4.54
C ALA A 191 -10.25 -0.17 -3.70
N ALA A 192 -9.03 -0.58 -4.10
CA ALA A 192 -8.20 -1.51 -3.34
C ALA A 192 -7.83 -0.94 -1.96
N ALA A 193 -7.45 0.35 -1.90
CA ALA A 193 -7.17 1.03 -0.64
C ALA A 193 -8.40 1.06 0.29
N TRP A 194 -9.60 1.22 -0.26
CA TRP A 194 -10.85 1.20 0.50
C TRP A 194 -11.21 -0.20 1.01
N VAL A 195 -11.06 -1.25 0.17
CA VAL A 195 -11.22 -2.64 0.61
C VAL A 195 -10.30 -2.94 1.80
N HIS A 196 -9.03 -2.51 1.73
CA HIS A 196 -8.09 -2.69 2.83
C HIS A 196 -8.49 -1.89 4.08
N ALA A 197 -8.85 -0.60 3.93
CA ALA A 197 -9.19 0.29 5.04
C ALA A 197 -10.41 -0.16 5.84
N LEU A 198 -11.36 -0.84 5.19
CA LEU A 198 -12.56 -1.39 5.81
C LEU A 198 -12.39 -2.85 6.28
N SER A 199 -11.21 -3.46 6.04
CA SER A 199 -10.92 -4.84 6.43
C SER A 199 -10.47 -4.97 7.89
N GLU A 200 -10.48 -6.20 8.40
CA GLU A 200 -9.88 -6.52 9.70
C GLU A 200 -8.36 -6.28 9.70
N ARG A 201 -7.72 -6.30 8.52
CA ARG A 201 -6.30 -6.07 8.32
C ARG A 201 -5.92 -4.58 8.16
N ARG A 202 -6.84 -3.64 8.39
CA ARG A 202 -6.64 -2.18 8.24
C ARG A 202 -5.46 -1.59 9.04
N ALA A 203 -5.08 -2.25 10.13
CA ALA A 203 -3.93 -1.85 10.96
C ALA A 203 -2.58 -2.42 10.47
N ARG A 204 -2.62 -3.33 9.50
CA ARG A 204 -1.45 -3.98 8.90
C ARG A 204 -1.05 -3.28 7.60
N ALA A 205 0.03 -3.73 6.98
CA ALA A 205 0.51 -3.13 5.74
C ALA A 205 -0.43 -3.39 4.55
N LEU A 206 -0.64 -2.37 3.72
CA LEU A 206 -1.09 -2.51 2.33
C LEU A 206 0.15 -2.35 1.44
N VAL A 207 0.61 -3.45 0.86
CA VAL A 207 1.75 -3.45 -0.07
C VAL A 207 1.21 -3.44 -1.49
N THR A 208 1.65 -2.46 -2.30
CA THR A 208 1.21 -2.32 -3.70
C THR A 208 2.36 -2.68 -4.63
N MET A 209 2.06 -3.48 -5.65
CA MET A 209 2.99 -3.83 -6.72
C MET A 209 2.30 -3.74 -8.08
N ASN A 210 2.93 -3.07 -9.05
CA ASN A 210 2.50 -3.15 -10.45
C ASN A 210 3.16 -4.37 -11.11
N ALA A 211 2.33 -5.32 -11.56
CA ALA A 211 2.79 -6.59 -12.14
C ALA A 211 3.21 -6.47 -13.62
N GLY A 212 2.81 -5.37 -14.30
CA GLY A 212 2.99 -5.21 -15.75
C GLY A 212 4.20 -4.39 -16.18
N GLY A 213 4.85 -3.65 -15.27
CA GLY A 213 5.88 -2.68 -15.63
C GLY A 213 7.33 -3.18 -15.55
N LEU A 214 7.55 -4.44 -15.18
CA LEU A 214 8.88 -4.94 -14.82
C LEU A 214 9.31 -6.12 -15.70
N ALA A 215 10.61 -6.19 -16.01
CA ALA A 215 11.18 -7.40 -16.59
C ALA A 215 11.00 -8.61 -15.65
N GLU A 216 10.81 -9.81 -16.20
CA GLU A 216 10.42 -11.03 -15.46
C GLU A 216 11.29 -11.28 -14.21
N GLY A 217 12.63 -11.21 -14.34
CA GLY A 217 13.53 -11.46 -13.21
C GLY A 217 13.44 -10.38 -12.12
N ILE A 218 13.16 -9.13 -12.49
CA ILE A 218 12.94 -8.03 -11.53
C ILE A 218 11.60 -8.23 -10.83
N ALA A 219 10.54 -8.53 -11.58
CA ALA A 219 9.22 -8.77 -11.04
C ALA A 219 9.22 -9.96 -10.04
N GLU A 220 9.96 -11.02 -10.34
CA GLU A 220 10.13 -12.18 -9.45
C GLU A 220 10.84 -11.79 -8.15
N SER A 221 11.93 -11.04 -8.26
CA SER A 221 12.69 -10.55 -7.10
C SER A 221 11.88 -9.57 -6.25
N GLU A 222 11.08 -8.69 -6.86
CA GLU A 222 10.18 -7.78 -6.13
C GLU A 222 9.09 -8.55 -5.38
N LEU A 223 8.48 -9.53 -6.03
CA LEU A 223 7.33 -10.26 -5.48
C LEU A 223 7.73 -11.23 -4.37
N PHE A 224 8.80 -12.03 -4.60
CA PHE A 224 9.21 -13.12 -3.71
C PHE A 224 10.48 -12.82 -2.89
N GLY A 225 11.22 -11.75 -3.23
CA GLY A 225 12.53 -11.46 -2.64
C GLY A 225 13.64 -12.31 -3.24
N HIS A 226 14.88 -12.01 -2.87
CA HIS A 226 16.05 -12.78 -3.26
C HIS A 226 17.07 -12.86 -2.14
N VAL A 227 17.95 -13.87 -2.20
CA VAL A 227 19.14 -13.96 -1.36
C VAL A 227 20.35 -13.40 -2.10
N LYS A 228 21.35 -12.97 -1.35
CA LYS A 228 22.63 -12.52 -1.91
C LYS A 228 23.21 -13.58 -2.84
N GLY A 229 23.63 -13.18 -4.05
CA GLY A 229 24.19 -14.09 -5.05
C GLY A 229 23.16 -14.83 -5.90
N ALA A 230 21.86 -14.56 -5.77
CA ALA A 230 20.81 -15.19 -6.59
C ALA A 230 20.94 -14.87 -8.09
N PHE A 231 21.48 -13.72 -8.43
CA PHE A 231 21.85 -13.28 -9.79
C PHE A 231 23.02 -12.28 -9.73
N THR A 232 23.57 -11.89 -10.89
CA THR A 232 24.82 -11.10 -11.00
C THR A 232 24.84 -9.84 -10.15
N ASP A 233 23.72 -9.15 -9.99
CA ASP A 233 23.57 -7.90 -9.22
C ASP A 233 22.96 -8.07 -7.82
N ALA A 234 22.71 -9.29 -7.36
CA ALA A 234 22.16 -9.57 -6.03
C ALA A 234 23.24 -9.40 -4.95
N ARG A 235 23.59 -8.16 -4.60
CA ARG A 235 24.65 -7.83 -3.62
C ARG A 235 24.24 -8.04 -2.18
N HIS A 236 22.93 -7.97 -1.87
CA HIS A 236 22.33 -8.09 -0.55
C HIS A 236 21.05 -8.94 -0.63
N ASP A 237 20.62 -9.46 0.51
CA ASP A 237 19.28 -10.05 0.62
C ASP A 237 18.20 -8.99 0.44
N ARG A 238 17.12 -9.34 -0.24
CA ARG A 238 15.93 -8.50 -0.39
C ARG A 238 14.69 -9.22 0.05
N ILE A 239 13.86 -8.53 0.84
CA ILE A 239 12.54 -9.00 1.26
C ILE A 239 11.55 -8.71 0.12
N GLY A 240 10.73 -9.70 -0.25
CA GLY A 240 9.70 -9.58 -1.30
C GLY A 240 8.39 -8.98 -0.79
N CYS A 241 7.52 -8.55 -1.76
CA CYS A 241 6.21 -7.97 -1.45
C CYS A 241 5.33 -8.91 -0.62
N PHE A 242 5.38 -10.23 -0.84
CA PHE A 242 4.62 -11.19 -0.03
C PHE A 242 5.06 -11.21 1.43
N GLU A 243 6.37 -11.19 1.70
CA GLU A 243 6.87 -11.13 3.07
C GLU A 243 6.55 -9.79 3.73
N MET A 244 6.60 -8.67 2.97
CA MET A 244 6.22 -7.35 3.47
C MET A 244 4.72 -7.24 3.78
N ALA A 245 3.89 -7.99 3.05
CA ALA A 245 2.44 -8.02 3.21
C ALA A 245 1.97 -9.08 4.20
N ASP A 246 2.88 -9.76 4.90
CA ASP A 246 2.50 -10.80 5.85
C ASP A 246 1.55 -10.29 6.93
N GLU A 247 0.48 -11.04 7.19
CA GLU A 247 -0.69 -10.65 8.00
C GLU A 247 -1.43 -9.38 7.50
N GLY A 248 -1.00 -8.79 6.40
CA GLY A 248 -1.55 -7.59 5.77
C GLY A 248 -2.27 -7.88 4.45
N THR A 249 -2.17 -6.94 3.51
CA THR A 249 -2.80 -7.02 2.19
C THR A 249 -1.77 -6.74 1.10
N LEU A 250 -1.73 -7.59 0.08
CA LEU A 250 -0.95 -7.37 -1.14
C LEU A 250 -1.91 -6.96 -2.26
N PHE A 251 -1.68 -5.79 -2.86
CA PHE A 251 -2.39 -5.32 -4.04
C PHE A 251 -1.51 -5.47 -5.28
N LEU A 252 -1.98 -6.26 -6.24
CA LEU A 252 -1.32 -6.51 -7.52
C LEU A 252 -2.05 -5.75 -8.63
N ASP A 253 -1.49 -4.65 -9.08
CA ASP A 253 -2.05 -3.89 -10.21
C ASP A 253 -1.56 -4.47 -11.55
N GLU A 254 -2.37 -4.34 -12.59
CA GLU A 254 -2.12 -4.85 -13.94
C GLU A 254 -1.79 -6.35 -13.99
N ILE A 255 -2.50 -7.17 -13.22
CA ILE A 255 -2.23 -8.62 -13.06
C ILE A 255 -2.23 -9.39 -14.40
N ALA A 256 -2.98 -8.95 -15.40
CA ALA A 256 -3.00 -9.56 -16.72
C ALA A 256 -1.64 -9.52 -17.44
N ASN A 257 -0.81 -8.53 -17.11
CA ASN A 257 0.51 -8.35 -17.71
C ASN A 257 1.63 -9.16 -17.00
N MET A 258 1.28 -9.92 -15.95
CA MET A 258 2.24 -10.76 -15.23
C MET A 258 2.77 -11.89 -16.12
N PRO A 259 4.10 -12.09 -16.21
CA PRO A 259 4.68 -13.20 -16.96
C PRO A 259 4.12 -14.56 -16.54
N ILE A 260 3.85 -15.44 -17.49
CA ILE A 260 3.17 -16.75 -17.27
C ILE A 260 3.88 -17.64 -16.24
N ARG A 261 5.21 -17.54 -16.15
CA ARG A 261 5.99 -18.28 -15.14
C ARG A 261 5.73 -17.79 -13.73
N LEU A 262 5.57 -16.46 -13.56
CA LEU A 262 5.27 -15.86 -12.27
C LEU A 262 3.84 -16.15 -11.84
N GLN A 263 2.90 -16.26 -12.79
CA GLN A 263 1.51 -16.66 -12.52
C GLN A 263 1.46 -18.06 -11.86
N ALA A 264 2.30 -19.01 -12.29
CA ALA A 264 2.37 -20.33 -11.68
C ALA A 264 2.90 -20.29 -10.23
N LYS A 265 3.91 -19.43 -9.96
CA LYS A 265 4.41 -19.22 -8.59
C LYS A 265 3.39 -18.51 -7.71
N LEU A 266 2.72 -17.50 -8.24
CA LEU A 266 1.64 -16.80 -7.55
C LEU A 266 0.52 -17.76 -7.15
N LEU A 267 0.10 -18.63 -8.07
CA LEU A 267 -0.93 -19.64 -7.80
C LEU A 267 -0.54 -20.54 -6.61
N ARG A 268 0.72 -20.98 -6.55
CA ARG A 268 1.21 -21.79 -5.43
C ARG A 268 1.08 -21.03 -4.10
N VAL A 269 1.49 -19.77 -4.05
CA VAL A 269 1.36 -18.93 -2.83
C VAL A 269 -0.10 -18.79 -2.42
N LEU A 270 -1.00 -18.52 -3.37
CA LEU A 270 -2.44 -18.38 -3.10
C LEU A 270 -3.10 -19.69 -2.60
N GLN A 271 -2.51 -20.86 -2.92
CA GLN A 271 -3.02 -22.17 -2.50
C GLN A 271 -2.48 -22.59 -1.14
N THR A 272 -1.18 -22.42 -0.91
CA THR A 272 -0.47 -23.00 0.25
C THR A 272 0.07 -21.97 1.23
N GLY A 273 0.13 -20.69 0.86
CA GLY A 273 0.83 -19.66 1.64
C GLY A 273 2.36 -19.79 1.58
N GLU A 274 2.90 -20.71 0.77
CA GLU A 274 4.33 -20.96 0.70
C GLU A 274 5.03 -20.05 -0.30
N ILE A 275 6.09 -19.40 0.14
CA ILE A 275 6.98 -18.61 -0.72
C ILE A 275 8.41 -19.14 -0.63
N GLN A 276 9.18 -18.83 -1.67
CA GLN A 276 10.59 -19.15 -1.75
C GLN A 276 11.32 -17.98 -2.41
N ARG A 277 12.34 -17.43 -1.72
CA ARG A 277 13.16 -16.36 -2.28
C ARG A 277 13.97 -16.87 -3.47
N VAL A 278 14.18 -16.03 -4.45
CA VAL A 278 15.06 -16.33 -5.59
C VAL A 278 16.46 -16.67 -5.10
N GLY A 279 17.00 -17.78 -5.59
CA GLY A 279 18.32 -18.29 -5.15
C GLY A 279 18.33 -19.06 -3.82
N SER A 280 17.17 -19.26 -3.17
CA SER A 280 17.07 -20.02 -1.91
C SER A 280 16.15 -21.22 -2.08
N SER A 281 16.50 -22.35 -1.45
CA SER A 281 15.63 -23.53 -1.33
C SER A 281 14.75 -23.51 -0.07
N ARG A 282 14.91 -22.52 0.80
CA ARG A 282 14.17 -22.42 2.08
C ARG A 282 12.75 -21.95 1.83
N LEU A 283 11.78 -22.77 2.23
CA LEU A 283 10.37 -22.40 2.27
C LEU A 283 10.07 -21.45 3.42
N ARG A 284 9.20 -20.50 3.18
CA ARG A 284 8.62 -19.55 4.16
C ARG A 284 7.12 -19.55 4.00
N TYR A 285 6.39 -19.29 5.07
CA TYR A 285 4.95 -19.16 5.05
C TYR A 285 4.55 -17.71 5.23
N VAL A 286 3.56 -17.26 4.47
CA VAL A 286 2.98 -15.93 4.53
C VAL A 286 1.46 -16.01 4.52
N ASN A 287 0.83 -15.13 5.27
CA ASN A 287 -0.62 -14.97 5.33
C ASN A 287 -1.01 -13.57 4.82
N ALA A 288 -0.95 -13.35 3.52
CA ALA A 288 -1.32 -12.10 2.88
C ALA A 288 -2.69 -12.22 2.20
N ARG A 289 -3.61 -11.27 2.47
CA ARG A 289 -4.82 -11.09 1.65
C ARG A 289 -4.42 -10.51 0.30
N VAL A 290 -4.87 -11.11 -0.81
CA VAL A 290 -4.53 -10.64 -2.14
C VAL A 290 -5.71 -9.91 -2.78
N LEU A 291 -5.45 -8.67 -3.20
CA LEU A 291 -6.31 -7.89 -4.08
C LEU A 291 -5.59 -7.78 -5.43
N SER A 292 -6.30 -7.90 -6.54
CA SER A 292 -5.73 -7.77 -7.87
C SER A 292 -6.53 -6.82 -8.73
N ALA A 293 -5.89 -6.14 -9.67
CA ALA A 293 -6.57 -5.26 -10.60
C ALA A 293 -6.11 -5.48 -12.04
N THR A 294 -7.02 -5.27 -12.98
CA THR A 294 -6.73 -5.29 -14.42
C THR A 294 -7.70 -4.42 -15.20
N ASN A 295 -7.25 -3.96 -16.36
CA ASN A 295 -8.08 -3.36 -17.38
C ASN A 295 -8.29 -4.28 -18.60
N ALA A 296 -7.56 -5.41 -18.65
CA ALA A 296 -7.64 -6.37 -19.73
C ALA A 296 -8.83 -7.32 -19.57
N ASP A 297 -9.30 -7.84 -20.67
CA ASP A 297 -10.24 -8.95 -20.72
C ASP A 297 -9.48 -10.24 -20.46
N LEU A 298 -9.61 -10.78 -19.23
CA LEU A 298 -8.89 -11.98 -18.82
C LEU A 298 -9.32 -13.24 -19.56
N GLU A 299 -10.57 -13.31 -20.06
CA GLU A 299 -11.03 -14.44 -20.87
C GLU A 299 -10.31 -14.43 -22.22
N ALA A 300 -10.16 -13.27 -22.85
CA ALA A 300 -9.38 -13.11 -24.07
C ALA A 300 -7.88 -13.41 -23.84
N GLU A 301 -7.31 -13.01 -22.69
CA GLU A 301 -5.92 -13.33 -22.33
C GLU A 301 -5.70 -14.82 -22.10
N ILE A 302 -6.68 -15.54 -21.52
CA ILE A 302 -6.65 -17.01 -21.36
C ILE A 302 -6.73 -17.68 -22.72
N ALA A 303 -7.67 -17.29 -23.58
CA ALA A 303 -7.79 -17.83 -24.91
C ALA A 303 -6.52 -17.64 -25.76
N ALA A 304 -5.78 -16.55 -25.52
CA ALA A 304 -4.49 -16.27 -26.15
C ALA A 304 -3.28 -16.96 -25.47
N GLY A 305 -3.49 -17.73 -24.41
CA GLY A 305 -2.44 -18.43 -23.67
C GLY A 305 -1.50 -17.51 -22.86
N ARG A 306 -1.87 -16.25 -22.63
CA ARG A 306 -1.07 -15.29 -21.85
C ARG A 306 -1.46 -15.23 -20.38
N PHE A 307 -2.64 -15.74 -20.01
CA PHE A 307 -3.08 -15.82 -18.62
C PHE A 307 -3.57 -17.23 -18.30
N ARG A 308 -3.34 -17.70 -17.08
CA ARG A 308 -3.73 -19.04 -16.64
C ARG A 308 -5.15 -19.04 -16.08
N GLU A 309 -5.96 -19.97 -16.53
CA GLU A 309 -7.34 -20.14 -16.08
C GLU A 309 -7.42 -20.53 -14.59
N ASP A 310 -6.53 -21.40 -14.11
CA ASP A 310 -6.48 -21.82 -12.71
C ASP A 310 -6.14 -20.67 -11.75
N LEU A 311 -5.30 -19.73 -12.17
CA LEU A 311 -5.02 -18.53 -11.42
C LEU A 311 -6.24 -17.59 -11.38
N LEU A 312 -6.96 -17.43 -12.49
CA LEU A 312 -8.18 -16.62 -12.52
C LEU A 312 -9.19 -17.11 -11.48
N TYR A 313 -9.47 -18.41 -11.42
CA TYR A 313 -10.40 -18.99 -10.44
C TYR A 313 -9.99 -18.71 -8.99
N ARG A 314 -8.71 -18.53 -8.73
CA ARG A 314 -8.23 -18.23 -7.37
C ARG A 314 -8.29 -16.74 -7.03
N LEU A 315 -8.17 -15.85 -8.04
CA LEU A 315 -8.19 -14.41 -7.86
C LEU A 315 -9.60 -13.80 -7.89
N ASN A 316 -10.54 -14.40 -8.62
CA ASN A 316 -11.87 -13.85 -8.88
C ASN A 316 -12.95 -14.35 -7.91
N THR A 317 -12.61 -14.67 -6.66
CA THR A 317 -13.61 -15.05 -5.65
C THR A 317 -14.72 -14.00 -5.55
N VAL A 318 -14.34 -12.71 -5.59
CA VAL A 318 -15.27 -11.59 -5.74
C VAL A 318 -14.72 -10.64 -6.79
N VAL A 319 -15.60 -10.17 -7.69
CA VAL A 319 -15.24 -9.20 -8.73
C VAL A 319 -15.90 -7.86 -8.44
N ILE A 320 -15.09 -6.80 -8.39
CA ILE A 320 -15.55 -5.41 -8.35
C ILE A 320 -15.32 -4.80 -9.73
N ARG A 321 -16.39 -4.38 -10.39
CA ARG A 321 -16.31 -3.69 -11.67
C ARG A 321 -16.44 -2.19 -11.47
N LEU A 322 -15.39 -1.43 -11.80
CA LEU A 322 -15.43 0.03 -11.77
C LEU A 322 -15.92 0.56 -13.11
N PRO A 323 -17.05 1.30 -13.13
CA PRO A 323 -17.58 1.86 -14.36
C PRO A 323 -16.64 2.95 -14.90
N PRO A 324 -16.53 3.11 -16.23
CA PRO A 324 -15.85 4.25 -16.82
C PRO A 324 -16.58 5.55 -16.48
N LEU A 325 -15.88 6.68 -16.54
CA LEU A 325 -16.43 7.98 -16.09
C LEU A 325 -17.61 8.44 -16.93
N ARG A 326 -17.68 8.07 -18.20
CA ARG A 326 -18.81 8.33 -19.09
C ARG A 326 -20.14 7.68 -18.66
N ASP A 327 -20.07 6.58 -17.88
CA ASP A 327 -21.24 5.88 -17.36
C ASP A 327 -21.67 6.37 -15.95
N ARG A 328 -20.96 7.39 -15.42
CA ARG A 328 -21.22 8.04 -14.12
C ARG A 328 -20.98 9.55 -14.20
N ILE A 329 -21.60 10.20 -15.17
CA ILE A 329 -21.42 11.63 -15.48
C ILE A 329 -21.77 12.52 -14.29
N GLU A 330 -22.68 12.07 -13.43
CA GLU A 330 -23.08 12.77 -12.21
C GLU A 330 -21.88 13.01 -11.28
N ASP A 331 -20.90 12.08 -11.25
CA ASP A 331 -19.74 12.15 -10.39
C ASP A 331 -18.67 13.15 -10.88
N VAL A 332 -18.73 13.57 -12.15
CA VAL A 332 -17.72 14.45 -12.77
C VAL A 332 -17.57 15.76 -12.00
N ALA A 333 -18.68 16.37 -11.59
CA ALA A 333 -18.64 17.65 -10.88
C ALA A 333 -17.99 17.52 -9.50
N ALA A 334 -18.34 16.47 -8.74
CA ALA A 334 -17.78 16.21 -7.41
C ALA A 334 -16.29 15.87 -7.49
N LEU A 335 -15.88 15.03 -8.46
CA LEU A 335 -14.48 14.70 -8.72
C LEU A 335 -13.69 15.94 -9.14
N ALA A 336 -14.20 16.76 -10.05
CA ALA A 336 -13.55 18.00 -10.49
C ALA A 336 -13.36 18.98 -9.32
N ALA A 337 -14.38 19.16 -8.48
CA ALA A 337 -14.30 20.03 -7.30
C ALA A 337 -13.24 19.52 -6.30
N HIS A 338 -13.17 18.21 -6.08
CA HIS A 338 -12.14 17.61 -5.23
C HIS A 338 -10.73 17.87 -5.77
N PHE A 339 -10.49 17.63 -7.06
CA PHE A 339 -9.18 17.88 -7.67
C PHE A 339 -8.85 19.37 -7.68
N LEU A 340 -9.83 20.25 -7.94
CA LEU A 340 -9.63 21.69 -7.85
C LEU A 340 -9.17 22.11 -6.46
N ALA A 341 -9.84 21.67 -5.40
CA ALA A 341 -9.46 21.98 -4.02
C ALA A 341 -8.04 21.47 -3.71
N HIS A 342 -7.71 20.24 -4.15
CA HIS A 342 -6.39 19.66 -3.97
C HIS A 342 -5.29 20.47 -4.67
N TYR A 343 -5.46 20.77 -5.96
CA TYR A 343 -4.43 21.48 -6.74
C TYR A 343 -4.37 22.97 -6.42
N ALA A 344 -5.50 23.63 -6.12
CA ALA A 344 -5.52 25.01 -5.67
C ALA A 344 -4.73 25.19 -4.38
N ALA A 345 -4.90 24.29 -3.41
CA ALA A 345 -4.12 24.28 -2.18
C ALA A 345 -2.62 24.02 -2.45
N ARG A 346 -2.30 23.04 -3.29
CA ARG A 346 -0.92 22.66 -3.66
C ARG A 346 -0.16 23.81 -4.33
N TYR A 347 -0.81 24.50 -5.26
CA TYR A 347 -0.22 25.60 -6.05
C TYR A 347 -0.52 27.00 -5.46
N ARG A 348 -1.19 27.06 -4.30
CA ARG A 348 -1.54 28.31 -3.59
C ARG A 348 -2.31 29.29 -4.47
N LYS A 349 -3.25 28.79 -5.27
CA LYS A 349 -4.13 29.61 -6.12
C LYS A 349 -5.45 29.89 -5.41
N PRO A 350 -6.03 31.11 -5.55
CA PRO A 350 -7.28 31.49 -4.87
C PRO A 350 -8.53 30.95 -5.57
N LEU A 351 -8.44 29.79 -6.24
CA LEU A 351 -9.51 29.21 -7.03
C LEU A 351 -10.47 28.44 -6.12
N ALA A 352 -11.75 28.80 -6.16
CA ALA A 352 -12.81 28.23 -5.32
C ALA A 352 -13.83 27.37 -6.08
N GLY A 353 -13.85 27.41 -7.43
CA GLY A 353 -14.85 26.69 -8.23
C GLY A 353 -14.57 26.74 -9.72
N PHE A 354 -15.55 26.28 -10.48
CA PHE A 354 -15.63 26.37 -11.94
C PHE A 354 -16.78 27.31 -12.30
N ASP A 355 -16.69 28.02 -13.42
CA ASP A 355 -17.85 28.70 -13.98
C ASP A 355 -18.86 27.68 -14.56
N GLU A 356 -20.08 28.11 -14.81
CA GLU A 356 -21.16 27.24 -15.29
C GLU A 356 -20.84 26.60 -16.65
N ALA A 357 -20.21 27.36 -17.54
CA ALA A 357 -19.82 26.89 -18.86
C ALA A 357 -18.69 25.85 -18.77
N ALA A 358 -17.73 26.02 -17.87
CA ALA A 358 -16.68 25.04 -17.61
C ALA A 358 -17.25 23.73 -17.04
N LEU A 359 -18.19 23.80 -16.09
CA LEU A 359 -18.88 22.63 -15.57
C LEU A 359 -19.68 21.88 -16.63
N ALA A 360 -20.37 22.62 -17.50
CA ALA A 360 -21.12 22.04 -18.61
C ALA A 360 -20.18 21.31 -19.58
N LEU A 361 -19.01 21.89 -19.90
CA LEU A 361 -17.99 21.26 -20.74
C LEU A 361 -17.42 19.99 -20.09
N LEU A 362 -17.11 20.04 -18.79
CA LEU A 362 -16.60 18.87 -18.05
C LEU A 362 -17.59 17.69 -18.08
N ARG A 363 -18.90 17.98 -17.95
CA ARG A 363 -19.95 16.95 -18.01
C ARG A 363 -20.20 16.42 -19.42
N ALA A 364 -20.00 17.23 -20.46
CA ALA A 364 -20.19 16.85 -21.84
C ALA A 364 -19.03 16.02 -22.41
N HIS A 365 -17.86 16.03 -21.76
CA HIS A 365 -16.69 15.32 -22.25
C HIS A 365 -16.76 13.83 -21.92
N GLY A 366 -16.32 12.97 -22.84
CA GLY A 366 -16.42 11.50 -22.72
C GLY A 366 -15.34 10.83 -21.84
N TRP A 367 -14.31 11.56 -21.44
CA TRP A 367 -13.22 11.12 -20.55
C TRP A 367 -12.62 9.75 -20.89
N PRO A 368 -12.00 9.55 -22.06
CA PRO A 368 -11.40 8.26 -22.44
C PRO A 368 -10.31 7.80 -21.46
N GLY A 369 -9.59 8.71 -20.81
CA GLY A 369 -8.65 8.44 -19.73
C GLY A 369 -9.27 8.46 -18.34
N ASN A 370 -10.60 8.51 -18.25
CA ASN A 370 -11.39 8.45 -17.03
C ASN A 370 -10.98 9.50 -15.97
N VAL A 371 -10.98 9.14 -14.69
CA VAL A 371 -10.65 10.04 -13.56
C VAL A 371 -9.22 10.57 -13.63
N ARG A 372 -8.27 9.79 -14.19
CA ARG A 372 -6.89 10.24 -14.35
C ARG A 372 -6.79 11.40 -15.34
N GLU A 373 -7.51 11.33 -16.44
CA GLU A 373 -7.58 12.41 -17.44
C GLU A 373 -8.26 13.66 -16.85
N LEU A 374 -9.38 13.48 -16.15
CA LEU A 374 -10.08 14.57 -15.46
C LEU A 374 -9.14 15.27 -14.45
N ALA A 375 -8.41 14.51 -13.63
CA ALA A 375 -7.47 15.06 -12.67
C ALA A 375 -6.37 15.89 -13.36
N HIS A 376 -5.79 15.39 -14.45
CA HIS A 376 -4.77 16.12 -15.22
C HIS A 376 -5.35 17.37 -15.91
N ALA A 377 -6.60 17.30 -16.40
CA ALA A 377 -7.26 18.46 -17.01
C ALA A 377 -7.48 19.57 -15.98
N VAL A 378 -7.95 19.21 -14.78
CA VAL A 378 -8.15 20.17 -13.68
C VAL A 378 -6.80 20.72 -13.17
N GLU A 379 -5.76 19.87 -13.01
CA GLU A 379 -4.42 20.34 -12.63
C GLU A 379 -3.88 21.37 -13.61
N ARG A 380 -3.98 21.09 -14.90
CA ARG A 380 -3.56 22.01 -15.97
C ARG A 380 -4.35 23.32 -15.91
N ALA A 381 -5.67 23.25 -15.74
CA ALA A 381 -6.52 24.41 -15.63
C ALA A 381 -6.13 25.30 -14.43
N VAL A 382 -5.84 24.71 -13.27
CA VAL A 382 -5.35 25.45 -12.10
C VAL A 382 -4.02 26.15 -12.40
N LEU A 383 -3.10 25.47 -13.09
CA LEU A 383 -1.79 26.08 -13.44
C LEU A 383 -1.94 27.25 -14.42
N MET A 384 -2.85 27.13 -15.42
CA MET A 384 -3.04 28.09 -16.50
C MET A 384 -3.97 29.23 -16.13
N ALA A 385 -4.80 29.09 -15.09
CA ALA A 385 -5.71 30.12 -14.63
C ALA A 385 -4.97 31.41 -14.24
N ASP A 386 -5.57 32.54 -14.55
CA ASP A 386 -5.09 33.88 -14.16
C ASP A 386 -4.82 33.92 -12.64
N PRO A 387 -3.71 34.49 -12.18
CA PRO A 387 -3.40 34.61 -10.75
C PRO A 387 -4.49 35.31 -9.92
N ALA A 388 -5.28 36.18 -10.53
CA ALA A 388 -6.38 36.90 -9.89
C ALA A 388 -7.73 36.20 -10.02
N ALA A 389 -7.81 35.09 -10.79
CA ALA A 389 -9.06 34.36 -10.99
C ALA A 389 -9.49 33.64 -9.71
N THR A 390 -10.79 33.66 -9.42
CA THR A 390 -11.42 32.91 -8.33
C THR A 390 -12.14 31.64 -8.80
N ALA A 391 -12.32 31.47 -10.13
CA ALA A 391 -12.95 30.32 -10.73
C ALA A 391 -12.24 29.92 -12.04
N ILE A 392 -12.27 28.65 -12.36
CA ILE A 392 -11.78 28.07 -13.63
C ILE A 392 -12.82 28.36 -14.72
N ALA A 393 -12.38 28.96 -15.84
CA ALA A 393 -13.20 29.21 -17.02
C ALA A 393 -12.91 28.15 -18.11
N VAL A 394 -13.81 28.07 -19.11
CA VAL A 394 -13.66 27.14 -20.27
C VAL A 394 -12.29 27.26 -20.94
N ARG A 395 -11.77 28.49 -21.09
CA ARG A 395 -10.46 28.74 -21.72
C ARG A 395 -9.28 28.10 -20.97
N ASP A 396 -9.42 27.86 -19.67
CA ASP A 396 -8.36 27.31 -18.81
C ASP A 396 -8.29 25.78 -18.88
N LEU A 397 -9.41 25.12 -19.27
CA LEU A 397 -9.53 23.65 -19.27
C LEU A 397 -8.72 22.99 -20.39
N ALA A 398 -8.45 23.67 -21.51
CA ALA A 398 -7.72 23.12 -22.68
C ALA A 398 -8.19 21.70 -23.09
N ILE A 399 -9.47 21.42 -22.90
CA ILE A 399 -10.10 20.16 -23.30
C ILE A 399 -10.40 20.30 -24.79
N GLN A 400 -9.82 19.44 -25.62
CA GLN A 400 -10.23 19.36 -27.01
C GLN A 400 -11.65 18.77 -27.04
N PRO A 401 -12.61 19.42 -27.74
CA PRO A 401 -13.90 18.78 -27.94
C PRO A 401 -13.64 17.40 -28.54
N VAL A 402 -14.25 16.38 -27.94
CA VAL A 402 -14.19 15.02 -28.51
C VAL A 402 -14.66 15.17 -29.97
N ARG A 403 -13.76 14.97 -30.92
CA ARG A 403 -14.19 14.70 -32.27
C ARG A 403 -15.15 13.54 -32.15
N ALA A 404 -16.42 13.75 -32.54
CA ALA A 404 -17.35 12.65 -32.72
C ALA A 404 -16.59 11.51 -33.39
N PRO A 405 -16.74 10.24 -32.94
CA PRO A 405 -16.04 9.14 -33.56
C PRO A 405 -16.18 9.33 -35.05
N ALA A 406 -15.08 9.47 -35.75
CA ALA A 406 -15.11 9.53 -37.20
C ALA A 406 -15.91 8.30 -37.59
N ASP A 407 -16.99 8.50 -38.38
CA ASP A 407 -17.75 7.39 -38.91
C ASP A 407 -16.75 6.30 -39.32
N PRO A 408 -17.00 5.03 -38.99
CA PRO A 408 -16.05 3.97 -39.22
C PRO A 408 -15.56 4.13 -40.67
N ALA A 409 -14.24 4.19 -40.83
CA ALA A 409 -13.64 4.41 -42.13
C ALA A 409 -14.29 3.40 -43.10
N PRO A 410 -14.87 3.85 -44.22
CA PRO A 410 -15.62 2.99 -45.11
C PRO A 410 -14.74 1.79 -45.48
N HIS A 411 -15.27 0.58 -45.28
CA HIS A 411 -14.52 -0.66 -45.51
C HIS A 411 -14.27 -0.94 -47.01
N SER A 412 -14.94 -0.20 -47.89
CA SER A 412 -14.78 -0.28 -49.32
C SER A 412 -14.89 1.10 -49.98
N LEU A 413 -14.41 1.21 -51.22
CA LEU A 413 -14.56 2.41 -52.02
C LEU A 413 -16.05 2.76 -52.27
N GLU A 414 -16.88 1.75 -52.36
CA GLU A 414 -18.34 1.88 -52.52
C GLU A 414 -18.99 2.46 -51.27
N ASP A 415 -18.59 2.03 -50.06
CA ASP A 415 -19.09 2.58 -48.82
C ASP A 415 -18.65 4.04 -48.61
N ALA A 416 -17.44 4.38 -49.04
CA ALA A 416 -16.91 5.75 -49.00
C ALA A 416 -17.72 6.67 -49.94
N GLU A 417 -17.99 6.19 -51.14
CA GLU A 417 -18.77 6.93 -52.15
C GLU A 417 -20.23 7.11 -51.68
N ARG A 418 -20.84 6.08 -51.16
CA ARG A 418 -22.18 6.12 -50.59
C ARG A 418 -22.29 7.15 -49.47
N ALA A 419 -21.41 7.07 -48.45
CA ALA A 419 -21.40 8.01 -47.31
C ALA A 419 -21.19 9.46 -47.77
N PHE A 420 -20.36 9.68 -48.78
CA PHE A 420 -20.12 11.00 -49.34
C PHE A 420 -21.34 11.54 -50.10
N ILE A 421 -22.01 10.71 -50.88
CA ILE A 421 -23.27 11.08 -51.61
C ILE A 421 -24.37 11.40 -50.60
N GLU A 422 -24.59 10.56 -49.58
CA GLU A 422 -25.60 10.78 -48.53
C GLU A 422 -25.34 12.10 -47.79
N LYS A 423 -24.08 12.40 -47.44
CA LYS A 423 -23.70 13.65 -46.78
C LYS A 423 -23.99 14.89 -47.62
N VAL A 424 -23.67 14.85 -48.91
CA VAL A 424 -23.92 15.98 -49.82
C VAL A 424 -25.41 16.17 -50.06
N LEU A 425 -26.18 15.09 -50.17
CA LEU A 425 -27.65 15.14 -50.26
C LEU A 425 -28.28 15.78 -49.03
N ALA A 426 -27.83 15.38 -47.84
CA ALA A 426 -28.32 15.95 -46.57
C ALA A 426 -27.99 17.45 -46.45
N GLN A 427 -26.81 17.90 -46.92
CA GLN A 427 -26.42 19.31 -46.92
C GLN A 427 -27.32 20.18 -47.80
N HIS A 428 -27.92 19.61 -48.87
CA HIS A 428 -28.83 20.30 -49.78
C HIS A 428 -30.32 19.95 -49.58
N GLY A 429 -30.66 19.39 -48.39
CA GLY A 429 -32.03 19.10 -48.02
C GLY A 429 -32.75 18.12 -48.93
N GLY A 430 -32.02 17.21 -49.61
CA GLY A 430 -32.54 16.23 -50.55
C GLY A 430 -32.60 16.73 -52.03
N ASP A 431 -32.17 17.97 -52.31
CA ASP A 431 -32.17 18.49 -53.72
C ASP A 431 -31.06 17.81 -54.54
N VAL A 432 -31.49 16.80 -55.32
CA VAL A 432 -30.62 16.00 -56.21
C VAL A 432 -29.92 16.86 -57.25
N ARG A 433 -30.50 17.99 -57.66
CA ARG A 433 -29.93 18.88 -58.68
C ARG A 433 -28.70 19.63 -58.12
N GLN A 434 -28.86 20.18 -56.96
CA GLN A 434 -27.76 20.89 -56.27
C GLN A 434 -26.65 19.91 -55.80
N ALA A 435 -27.03 18.76 -55.30
CA ALA A 435 -26.12 17.70 -54.93
C ALA A 435 -25.27 17.18 -56.11
N ALA A 436 -25.91 16.95 -57.28
CA ALA A 436 -25.21 16.54 -58.49
C ALA A 436 -24.19 17.57 -58.97
N GLN A 437 -24.54 18.85 -58.89
CA GLN A 437 -23.65 19.95 -59.25
C GLN A 437 -22.42 20.01 -58.31
N GLN A 438 -22.62 19.84 -57.00
CA GLN A 438 -21.54 19.84 -56.04
C GLN A 438 -20.61 18.60 -56.17
N LEU A 439 -21.20 17.46 -56.53
CA LEU A 439 -20.48 16.22 -56.78
C LEU A 439 -19.78 16.17 -58.15
N GLY A 440 -19.95 17.18 -58.97
CA GLY A 440 -19.35 17.25 -60.31
C GLY A 440 -19.86 16.18 -61.28
N MET A 441 -21.09 15.66 -61.08
CA MET A 441 -21.67 14.60 -61.92
C MET A 441 -23.02 15.01 -62.52
N SER A 442 -23.48 14.31 -63.61
CA SER A 442 -24.77 14.53 -64.15
C SER A 442 -25.89 14.03 -63.25
N ARG A 443 -27.08 14.67 -63.29
CA ARG A 443 -28.24 14.21 -62.51
C ARG A 443 -28.57 12.73 -62.73
N SER A 444 -28.49 12.26 -63.98
CA SER A 444 -28.73 10.85 -64.34
C SER A 444 -27.69 9.90 -63.76
N ALA A 445 -26.46 10.36 -63.61
CA ALA A 445 -25.40 9.57 -62.94
C ALA A 445 -25.64 9.47 -61.45
N LEU A 446 -26.06 10.58 -60.76
CA LEU A 446 -26.39 10.58 -59.35
C LEU A 446 -27.62 9.69 -59.07
N TYR A 447 -28.68 9.77 -59.86
CA TYR A 447 -29.84 8.88 -59.69
C TYR A 447 -29.49 7.40 -59.81
N ARG A 448 -28.63 7.01 -60.76
CA ARG A 448 -28.16 5.62 -60.89
C ARG A 448 -27.39 5.16 -59.61
N ARG A 449 -26.55 6.04 -59.03
CA ARG A 449 -25.79 5.74 -57.81
C ARG A 449 -26.73 5.62 -56.60
N LEU A 450 -27.72 6.54 -56.45
CA LEU A 450 -28.73 6.46 -55.39
C LEU A 450 -29.52 5.16 -55.44
N GLN A 451 -29.91 4.75 -56.65
CA GLN A 451 -30.61 3.49 -56.84
C GLN A 451 -29.74 2.26 -56.56
N GLN A 452 -28.46 2.31 -56.95
CA GLN A 452 -27.49 1.25 -56.67
C GLN A 452 -27.24 1.08 -55.16
N TYR A 453 -27.17 2.16 -54.39
CA TYR A 453 -26.91 2.16 -52.96
C TYR A 453 -28.17 2.11 -52.10
N GLY A 454 -29.39 2.06 -52.70
CA GLY A 454 -30.64 1.97 -51.98
C GLY A 454 -30.96 3.19 -51.12
N VAL A 455 -30.40 4.36 -51.45
CA VAL A 455 -30.62 5.63 -50.73
C VAL A 455 -31.92 6.23 -51.25
N ARG A 456 -32.90 6.46 -50.35
CA ARG A 456 -34.20 7.11 -50.70
C ARG A 456 -34.01 8.63 -50.63
N GLU A 457 -34.73 9.35 -51.52
CA GLU A 457 -34.84 10.81 -51.57
C GLU A 457 -35.37 11.39 -50.25
#